data_3a4446fd81c18d86371224fb23e54888
#
_entry.id   3a4446fd81c18d86371224fb23e54888
#
_cell.length_a   1.000
_cell.length_b   1.000
_cell.length_c   1.000
_cell.angle_alpha   90.00
_cell.angle_beta   90.00
_cell.angle_gamma   90.00
#
_symmetry.space_group_name_H-M   'P 1'
#
loop_
_entity.id
_entity.type
_entity.pdbx_description
1 polymer ?
#
loop_
_entity_poly.entity_id
_entity_poly.type
_entity_poly.pdbx_seq_one_letter_code
_entity_poly.pdbx_strand_id
1 'polypeptide(L)'
;MDEVARLGHMRIVLIEDDPESRASLQMLLEEEGAQVFALADAEDGAQAAIEHLPDAVICDLDLPEMDGFYLIQRLRDHEIRGNLPPSVAIALTGHGSEEYRLRSIGEGFQHFMVKPVHPDELVTLIQDAVGTRVVM
;
A
#
# COMPACT_ATOMS: atom_id res chain seq x y z
N MET A 1 12.46 -28.46 -2.58
CA MET A 1 13.06 -27.14 -2.84
C MET A 1 12.16 -26.07 -2.30
N ASP A 2 12.69 -25.20 -1.52
CA ASP A 2 11.91 -24.14 -0.93
C ASP A 2 11.65 -23.03 -1.93
N GLU A 3 10.41 -22.53 -1.95
CA GLU A 3 10.10 -21.39 -2.76
C GLU A 3 10.71 -20.13 -2.13
N VAL A 4 11.27 -19.29 -2.98
CA VAL A 4 11.78 -18.00 -2.52
C VAL A 4 10.58 -17.08 -2.27
N ALA A 5 10.48 -16.58 -1.05
CA ALA A 5 9.44 -15.63 -0.71
C ALA A 5 9.71 -14.31 -1.41
N ARG A 6 8.82 -13.90 -2.31
CA ARG A 6 9.01 -12.70 -3.13
C ARG A 6 8.98 -11.42 -2.31
N LEU A 7 8.28 -11.42 -1.18
CA LEU A 7 8.14 -10.26 -0.30
C LEU A 7 8.79 -10.50 1.06
N GLY A 8 9.82 -11.36 1.10
CA GLY A 8 10.46 -11.74 2.35
C GLY A 8 10.97 -10.56 3.14
N HIS A 9 10.60 -10.52 4.43
CA HIS A 9 11.00 -9.49 5.39
C HIS A 9 10.45 -8.09 5.12
N MET A 10 9.56 -7.92 4.13
CA MET A 10 8.91 -6.64 3.90
C MET A 10 7.82 -6.40 4.92
N ARG A 11 7.71 -5.16 5.37
CA ARG A 11 6.61 -4.72 6.21
C ARG A 11 5.63 -3.96 5.32
N ILE A 12 4.38 -4.39 5.34
CA ILE A 12 3.34 -3.82 4.47
C ILE A 12 2.15 -3.40 5.32
N VAL A 13 1.70 -2.17 5.15
CA VAL A 13 0.45 -1.69 5.72
C VAL A 13 -0.61 -1.78 4.64
N LEU A 14 -1.71 -2.46 4.95
CA LEU A 14 -2.82 -2.69 4.02
C LEU A 14 -4.08 -2.06 4.58
N ILE A 15 -4.71 -1.19 3.82
CA ILE A 15 -5.95 -0.54 4.22
C ILE A 15 -7.06 -0.94 3.25
N GLU A 16 -8.04 -1.69 3.74
CA GLU A 16 -9.17 -2.19 2.98
C GLU A 16 -10.36 -2.34 3.91
N ASP A 17 -11.47 -1.68 3.61
CA ASP A 17 -12.63 -1.70 4.49
C ASP A 17 -13.45 -2.99 4.39
N ASP A 18 -13.46 -3.66 3.24
CA ASP A 18 -14.18 -4.92 3.09
C ASP A 18 -13.43 -6.06 3.80
N PRO A 19 -14.07 -6.73 4.80
CA PRO A 19 -13.37 -7.75 5.58
C PRO A 19 -12.87 -8.93 4.76
N GLU A 20 -13.62 -9.37 3.76
CA GLU A 20 -13.23 -10.51 2.93
C GLU A 20 -12.05 -10.15 2.02
N SER A 21 -12.11 -8.99 1.38
CA SER A 21 -11.02 -8.51 0.55
C SER A 21 -9.76 -8.28 1.37
N ARG A 22 -9.92 -7.69 2.56
CA ARG A 22 -8.80 -7.44 3.47
C ARG A 22 -8.13 -8.75 3.87
N ALA A 23 -8.91 -9.75 4.27
CA ALA A 23 -8.37 -11.04 4.67
C ALA A 23 -7.68 -11.76 3.51
N SER A 24 -8.26 -11.70 2.32
CA SER A 24 -7.68 -12.35 1.13
C SER A 24 -6.35 -11.71 0.73
N LEU A 25 -6.29 -10.38 0.73
CA LEU A 25 -5.05 -9.67 0.38
C LEU A 25 -3.99 -9.90 1.46
N GLN A 26 -4.37 -9.88 2.72
CA GLN A 26 -3.43 -10.15 3.81
C GLN A 26 -2.82 -11.53 3.67
N MET A 27 -3.66 -12.55 3.45
CA MET A 27 -3.18 -13.93 3.28
C MET A 27 -2.22 -14.04 2.10
N LEU A 28 -2.58 -13.45 0.98
CA LEU A 28 -1.74 -13.46 -0.22
C LEU A 28 -0.35 -12.89 0.07
N LEU A 29 -0.31 -11.73 0.71
CA LEU A 29 0.96 -11.05 0.98
C LEU A 29 1.79 -11.80 2.02
N GLU A 30 1.14 -12.36 3.03
CA GLU A 30 1.82 -13.14 4.06
C GLU A 30 2.39 -14.44 3.49
N GLU A 31 1.70 -15.07 2.55
CA GLU A 31 2.20 -16.26 1.87
C GLU A 31 3.47 -15.96 1.06
N GLU A 32 3.64 -14.73 0.64
CA GLU A 32 4.85 -14.30 -0.07
C GLU A 32 5.94 -13.81 0.88
N GLY A 33 5.74 -13.94 2.17
CA GLY A 33 6.76 -13.66 3.17
C GLY A 33 6.67 -12.29 3.84
N ALA A 34 5.68 -11.48 3.51
CA ALA A 34 5.54 -10.15 4.11
C ALA A 34 4.96 -10.22 5.52
N GLN A 35 5.35 -9.24 6.33
CA GLN A 35 4.67 -8.94 7.59
C GLN A 35 3.60 -7.89 7.29
N VAL A 36 2.34 -8.21 7.50
CA VAL A 36 1.23 -7.36 7.08
C VAL A 36 0.47 -6.81 8.28
N PHE A 37 0.27 -5.50 8.26
CA PHE A 37 -0.57 -4.79 9.22
C PHE A 37 -1.82 -4.36 8.45
N ALA A 38 -2.93 -5.06 8.68
CA ALA A 38 -4.16 -4.86 7.91
C ALA A 38 -5.17 -4.06 8.72
N LEU A 39 -5.62 -2.95 8.18
CA LEU A 39 -6.54 -2.01 8.84
C LEU A 39 -7.76 -1.79 7.97
N ALA A 40 -8.87 -1.42 8.63
CA ALA A 40 -10.15 -1.24 7.95
C ALA A 40 -10.41 0.20 7.50
N ASP A 41 -9.70 1.17 8.06
CA ASP A 41 -9.95 2.57 7.74
C ASP A 41 -8.66 3.39 7.60
N ALA A 42 -8.80 4.57 7.04
CA ALA A 42 -7.65 5.41 6.72
C ALA A 42 -6.95 5.98 7.96
N GLU A 43 -7.70 6.25 9.02
CA GLU A 43 -7.10 6.79 10.23
C GLU A 43 -6.21 5.78 10.92
N ASP A 44 -6.71 4.57 11.14
CA ASP A 44 -5.92 3.48 11.71
C ASP A 44 -4.77 3.11 10.78
N GLY A 45 -5.00 3.16 9.47
CA GLY A 45 -3.97 2.90 8.48
C GLY A 45 -2.84 3.92 8.53
N ALA A 46 -3.17 5.20 8.66
CA ALA A 46 -2.16 6.25 8.79
C ALA A 46 -1.35 6.07 10.06
N GLN A 47 -2.00 5.75 11.17
CA GLN A 47 -1.32 5.51 12.44
C GLN A 47 -0.36 4.32 12.33
N ALA A 48 -0.83 3.23 11.72
CA ALA A 48 0.00 2.04 11.53
C ALA A 48 1.22 2.33 10.64
N ALA A 49 1.02 3.11 9.58
CA ALA A 49 2.11 3.47 8.67
C ALA A 49 3.18 4.32 9.39
N ILE A 50 2.74 5.22 10.25
CA ILE A 50 3.65 6.06 11.03
C ILE A 50 4.42 5.22 12.06
N GLU A 51 3.74 4.30 12.73
CA GLU A 51 4.36 3.47 13.78
C GLU A 51 5.32 2.43 13.23
N HIS A 52 4.96 1.81 12.12
CA HIS A 52 5.70 0.63 11.65
C HIS A 52 6.74 0.91 10.57
N LEU A 53 6.74 2.10 10.00
CA LEU A 53 7.69 2.48 8.94
C LEU A 53 7.75 1.41 7.84
N PRO A 54 6.63 1.15 7.16
CA PRO A 54 6.56 0.03 6.22
C PRO A 54 7.38 0.28 4.95
N ASP A 55 7.74 -0.81 4.28
CA ASP A 55 8.34 -0.74 2.95
C ASP A 55 7.30 -0.32 1.92
N ALA A 56 6.07 -0.78 2.09
CA ALA A 56 4.98 -0.48 1.16
C ALA A 56 3.67 -0.25 1.92
N VAL A 57 2.84 0.63 1.37
CA VAL A 57 1.48 0.87 1.82
C VAL A 57 0.55 0.60 0.66
N ILE A 58 -0.45 -0.24 0.88
CA ILE A 58 -1.48 -0.55 -0.11
C ILE A 58 -2.80 -0.02 0.43
N CYS A 59 -3.41 0.90 -0.28
CA CYS A 59 -4.60 1.57 0.22
C CYS A 59 -5.73 1.55 -0.79
N ASP A 60 -6.88 1.02 -0.37
CA ASP A 60 -8.12 1.15 -1.12
C ASP A 60 -8.54 2.62 -1.07
N LEU A 61 -8.77 3.21 -2.23
CA LEU A 61 -9.23 4.59 -2.32
C LEU A 61 -10.75 4.72 -2.16
N ASP A 62 -11.47 3.60 -2.22
CA ASP A 62 -12.94 3.61 -2.16
C ASP A 62 -13.44 3.46 -0.71
N LEU A 63 -12.74 4.08 0.25
CA LEU A 63 -13.11 4.06 1.66
C LEU A 63 -14.28 4.99 1.93
N PRO A 64 -15.23 4.59 2.81
CA PRO A 64 -16.51 5.30 2.92
C PRO A 64 -16.45 6.69 3.55
N GLU A 65 -15.66 6.94 4.56
CA GLU A 65 -15.72 8.21 5.29
C GLU A 65 -14.52 9.10 5.07
N MET A 66 -13.37 8.47 4.94
CA MET A 66 -12.11 9.18 4.82
C MET A 66 -11.36 8.48 3.72
N ASP A 67 -11.11 9.16 2.64
CA ASP A 67 -10.49 8.53 1.50
C ASP A 67 -8.99 8.30 1.71
N GLY A 68 -8.40 7.49 0.83
CA GLY A 68 -6.97 7.18 0.91
C GLY A 68 -6.06 8.38 0.73
N PHE A 69 -6.58 9.49 0.22
CA PHE A 69 -5.78 10.71 0.07
C PHE A 69 -5.42 11.32 1.42
N TYR A 70 -6.33 11.23 2.40
CA TYR A 70 -6.01 11.63 3.77
C TYR A 70 -4.82 10.83 4.32
N LEU A 71 -4.85 9.52 4.13
CA LEU A 71 -3.78 8.65 4.61
C LEU A 71 -2.44 9.02 3.97
N ILE A 72 -2.43 9.15 2.65
CA ILE A 72 -1.18 9.39 1.94
C ILE A 72 -0.60 10.77 2.27
N GLN A 73 -1.45 11.77 2.47
CA GLN A 73 -0.98 13.10 2.86
C GLN A 73 -0.33 13.06 4.25
N ARG A 74 -0.95 12.37 5.20
CA ARG A 74 -0.37 12.21 6.53
C ARG A 74 0.95 11.47 6.51
N LEU A 75 1.01 10.40 5.72
CA LEU A 75 2.24 9.60 5.61
C LEU A 75 3.38 10.43 5.01
N ARG A 76 3.11 11.11 3.90
CA ARG A 76 4.15 11.91 3.23
C ARG A 76 4.63 13.08 4.11
N ASP A 77 3.71 13.73 4.81
CA ASP A 77 4.07 14.78 5.75
C ASP A 77 4.97 14.25 6.86
N HIS A 78 4.64 13.10 7.42
CA HIS A 78 5.45 12.47 8.45
C HIS A 78 6.86 12.11 7.95
N GLU A 79 6.93 11.55 6.74
CA GLU A 79 8.21 11.19 6.13
C GLU A 79 9.10 12.42 5.91
N ILE A 80 8.51 13.48 5.38
CA ILE A 80 9.26 14.73 5.13
C ILE A 80 9.78 15.33 6.43
N ARG A 81 8.92 15.44 7.45
CA ARG A 81 9.31 16.02 8.74
C ARG A 81 10.37 15.21 9.44
N GLY A 82 10.31 13.88 9.30
CA GLY A 82 11.28 12.99 9.92
C GLY A 82 12.52 12.72 9.07
N ASN A 83 12.58 13.31 7.89
CA ASN A 83 13.67 13.05 6.93
C ASN A 83 13.83 11.55 6.68
N LEU A 84 12.69 10.87 6.51
CA LEU A 84 12.63 9.43 6.29
C LEU A 84 12.55 9.11 4.81
N PRO A 85 13.09 7.96 4.38
CA PRO A 85 12.89 7.53 2.99
C PRO A 85 11.41 7.24 2.74
N PRO A 86 10.88 7.59 1.57
CA PRO A 86 9.46 7.40 1.31
C PRO A 86 9.11 5.92 1.13
N SER A 87 8.00 5.50 1.76
CA SER A 87 7.42 4.19 1.54
C SER A 87 6.85 4.12 0.13
N VAL A 88 6.88 2.94 -0.47
CA VAL A 88 6.17 2.69 -1.72
C VAL A 88 4.68 2.70 -1.42
N ALA A 89 3.91 3.53 -2.10
CA ALA A 89 2.47 3.62 -1.89
C ALA A 89 1.70 3.26 -3.15
N ILE A 90 0.81 2.28 -3.02
CA ILE A 90 0.02 1.74 -4.11
C ILE A 90 -1.45 1.97 -3.80
N ALA A 91 -2.14 2.65 -4.72
CA ALA A 91 -3.57 2.88 -4.61
C ALA A 91 -4.35 1.80 -5.35
N LEU A 92 -5.37 1.25 -4.71
CA LEU A 92 -6.31 0.31 -5.32
C LEU A 92 -7.68 0.97 -5.41
N THR A 93 -8.36 0.83 -6.54
CA THR A 93 -9.67 1.44 -6.70
C THR A 93 -10.49 0.71 -7.75
N GLY A 94 -11.83 0.78 -7.64
CA GLY A 94 -12.73 0.36 -8.69
C GLY A 94 -12.92 1.40 -9.79
N HIS A 95 -12.35 2.60 -9.62
CA HIS A 95 -12.49 3.72 -10.55
C HIS A 95 -11.26 3.84 -11.44
N GLY A 96 -11.34 3.35 -12.67
CA GLY A 96 -10.21 3.30 -13.58
C GLY A 96 -10.00 4.53 -14.46
N SER A 97 -10.59 5.68 -14.13
CA SER A 97 -10.45 6.87 -14.95
C SER A 97 -9.03 7.44 -14.89
N GLU A 98 -8.60 8.02 -15.99
CA GLU A 98 -7.30 8.68 -16.07
C GLU A 98 -7.21 9.88 -15.11
N GLU A 99 -8.31 10.61 -14.97
CA GLU A 99 -8.38 11.72 -14.03
C GLU A 99 -8.13 11.28 -12.59
N TYR A 100 -8.75 10.16 -12.20
CA TYR A 100 -8.61 9.62 -10.85
C TYR A 100 -7.18 9.11 -10.62
N ARG A 101 -6.59 8.48 -11.63
CA ARG A 101 -5.21 8.03 -11.57
C ARG A 101 -4.24 9.20 -11.38
N LEU A 102 -4.41 10.25 -12.16
CA LEU A 102 -3.56 11.45 -12.06
C LEU A 102 -3.70 12.11 -10.70
N ARG A 103 -4.92 12.18 -10.19
CA ARG A 103 -5.14 12.72 -8.85
C ARG A 103 -4.42 11.90 -7.78
N SER A 104 -4.50 10.58 -7.86
CA SER A 104 -3.83 9.68 -6.90
C SER A 104 -2.33 9.92 -6.88
N ILE A 105 -1.72 10.03 -8.04
CA ILE A 105 -0.28 10.29 -8.17
C ILE A 105 0.05 11.67 -7.61
N GLY A 106 -0.76 12.68 -7.93
CA GLY A 106 -0.56 14.03 -7.42
C GLY A 106 -0.68 14.15 -5.90
N GLU A 107 -1.47 13.27 -5.28
CA GLU A 107 -1.64 13.25 -3.82
C GLU A 107 -0.52 12.49 -3.10
N GLY A 108 0.29 11.71 -3.82
CA GLY A 108 1.46 11.07 -3.22
C GLY A 108 1.59 9.57 -3.40
N PHE A 109 0.66 8.92 -4.12
CA PHE A 109 0.81 7.52 -4.49
C PHE A 109 1.74 7.40 -5.68
N GLN A 110 2.64 6.41 -5.66
CA GLN A 110 3.52 6.17 -6.80
C GLN A 110 2.89 5.23 -7.83
N HIS A 111 1.98 4.36 -7.40
CA HIS A 111 1.37 3.36 -8.26
C HIS A 111 -0.13 3.32 -8.04
N PHE A 112 -0.84 2.87 -9.07
CA PHE A 112 -2.30 2.87 -9.10
C PHE A 112 -2.75 1.60 -9.82
N MET A 113 -3.59 0.80 -9.17
CA MET A 113 -4.16 -0.40 -9.76
C MET A 113 -5.67 -0.37 -9.69
N VAL A 114 -6.32 -0.85 -10.76
CA VAL A 114 -7.77 -0.92 -10.84
C VAL A 114 -8.22 -2.32 -10.44
N LYS A 115 -9.23 -2.41 -9.59
CA LYS A 115 -9.82 -3.68 -9.17
C LYS A 115 -10.59 -4.33 -10.33
N PRO A 116 -10.65 -5.65 -10.44
CA PRO A 116 -10.09 -6.64 -9.52
C PRO A 116 -8.57 -6.75 -9.65
N VAL A 117 -7.90 -6.94 -8.52
CA VAL A 117 -6.45 -7.02 -8.49
C VAL A 117 -6.00 -8.45 -8.74
N HIS A 118 -5.11 -8.62 -9.70
CA HIS A 118 -4.50 -9.92 -9.96
C HIS A 118 -3.35 -10.13 -8.98
N PRO A 119 -3.35 -11.24 -8.22
CA PRO A 119 -2.33 -11.48 -7.19
C PRO A 119 -0.89 -11.36 -7.68
N ASP A 120 -0.56 -11.98 -8.79
CA ASP A 120 0.80 -11.96 -9.31
C ASP A 120 1.22 -10.55 -9.73
N GLU A 121 0.31 -9.79 -10.32
CA GLU A 121 0.61 -8.41 -10.72
C GLU A 121 0.91 -7.53 -9.51
N LEU A 122 0.11 -7.69 -8.45
CA LEU A 122 0.33 -6.93 -7.22
C LEU A 122 1.66 -7.29 -6.57
N VAL A 123 1.95 -8.57 -6.42
CA VAL A 123 3.19 -9.01 -5.79
C VAL A 123 4.41 -8.56 -6.60
N THR A 124 4.34 -8.69 -7.93
CA THR A 124 5.43 -8.26 -8.81
C THR A 124 5.63 -6.74 -8.71
N LEU A 125 4.54 -5.98 -8.69
CA LEU A 125 4.63 -4.52 -8.54
C LEU A 125 5.29 -4.14 -7.23
N ILE A 126 4.91 -4.76 -6.12
CA ILE A 126 5.51 -4.48 -4.81
C ILE A 126 6.99 -4.83 -4.83
N GLN A 127 7.32 -6.00 -5.32
CA GLN A 127 8.70 -6.47 -5.37
C GLN A 127 9.58 -5.52 -6.18
N ASP A 128 9.12 -5.14 -7.35
CA ASP A 128 9.88 -4.25 -8.24
C ASP A 128 9.98 -2.84 -7.67
N ALA A 129 8.88 -2.30 -7.16
CA ALA A 129 8.85 -0.94 -6.65
C ALA A 129 9.73 -0.77 -5.40
N VAL A 130 9.67 -1.72 -4.48
CA VAL A 130 10.50 -1.66 -3.27
C VAL A 130 11.96 -1.93 -3.62
N GLY A 131 12.21 -2.88 -4.54
CA GLY A 131 13.57 -3.22 -4.97
C GLY A 131 14.28 -2.10 -5.71
N THR A 132 13.53 -1.21 -6.38
CA THR A 132 14.11 -0.09 -7.12
C THR A 132 14.04 1.23 -6.35
N ARG A 133 13.51 1.20 -5.13
CA ARG A 133 13.42 2.40 -4.30
C ARG A 133 14.82 2.93 -4.01
N VAL A 134 15.02 4.20 -4.33
CA VAL A 134 16.32 4.82 -4.12
C VAL A 134 16.48 5.18 -2.65
N VAL A 135 17.54 4.66 -2.05
CA VAL A 135 17.92 4.99 -0.68
C VAL A 135 19.17 5.84 -0.78
N MET A 136 19.01 7.12 -0.52
CA MET A 136 20.10 8.07 -0.60
C MET A 136 20.64 8.37 0.77
#